data_d18ef01bc51444ebad3e36352dbd64d7
#
_entry.id   d18ef01bc51444ebad3e36352dbd64d7
#
_cell.length_a   1.000
_cell.length_b   1.000
_cell.length_c   1.000
_cell.angle_alpha   90.00
_cell.angle_beta   90.00
_cell.angle_gamma   90.00
#
_symmetry.space_group_name_H-M   'P 1'
#
loop_
_entity.id
_entity.type
_entity.pdbx_description
1 polymer ?
#
loop_
_entity_poly.entity_id
_entity_poly.type
_entity_poly.pdbx_seq_one_letter_code
_entity_poly.pdbx_strand_id
1 'polypeptide(L)'
;MSTLRFELNERKASINVRKHGVTCEEAKSVFVDERAKLIDDPDHSDDEDRFVHLGLSSALRLLLVCHCYRDEGSVVRIISARNATRHESKFYP
;
A
#
# COMPACT_ATOMS: atom_id res chain seq x y z
N MET A 1 -19.99 11.19 -0.99
CA MET A 1 -18.56 11.01 -0.74
C MET A 1 -18.26 9.55 -0.47
N SER A 2 -17.52 8.92 -1.34
CA SER A 2 -17.13 7.55 -1.09
C SER A 2 -16.01 7.53 -0.07
N THR A 3 -16.21 6.79 1.00
CA THR A 3 -15.20 6.59 2.01
C THR A 3 -14.59 5.22 1.80
N LEU A 4 -13.30 5.16 1.55
CA LEU A 4 -12.62 3.90 1.48
C LEU A 4 -12.57 3.28 2.87
N ARG A 5 -12.94 2.03 2.94
CA ARG A 5 -12.76 1.27 4.16
C ARG A 5 -11.53 0.41 4.02
N PHE A 6 -10.78 0.29 5.10
CA PHE A 6 -9.56 -0.49 5.11
C PHE A 6 -9.73 -1.74 5.95
N GLU A 7 -9.23 -2.84 5.43
CA GLU A 7 -9.21 -4.11 6.12
C GLU A 7 -7.75 -4.51 6.30
N LEU A 8 -7.41 -4.94 7.48
CA LEU A 8 -6.05 -5.40 7.76
C LEU A 8 -6.09 -6.55 8.74
N ASN A 9 -5.07 -7.36 8.67
CA ASN A 9 -4.84 -8.44 9.62
C ASN A 9 -3.84 -7.93 10.65
N GLU A 10 -4.22 -7.87 11.93
CA GLU A 10 -3.37 -7.32 12.98
C GLU A 10 -2.05 -8.05 13.12
N ARG A 11 -2.06 -9.35 12.93
CA ARG A 11 -0.83 -10.15 12.99
C ARG A 11 0.13 -9.77 11.88
N LYS A 12 -0.38 -9.62 10.67
CA LYS A 12 0.44 -9.21 9.52
C LYS A 12 0.92 -7.78 9.69
N ALA A 13 0.09 -6.92 10.23
CA ALA A 13 0.47 -5.53 10.49
C ALA A 13 1.63 -5.45 11.48
N SER A 14 1.57 -6.24 12.55
CA SER A 14 2.64 -6.31 13.53
C SER A 14 3.95 -6.82 12.94
N ILE A 15 3.87 -7.86 12.10
CA ILE A 15 5.03 -8.39 11.41
C ILE A 15 5.60 -7.34 10.47
N ASN A 16 4.73 -6.60 9.78
CA ASN A 16 5.16 -5.57 8.84
C ASN A 16 5.94 -4.45 9.54
N VAL A 17 5.48 -4.03 10.72
CA VAL A 17 6.21 -3.01 11.50
C VAL A 17 7.60 -3.50 11.87
N ARG A 18 7.70 -4.75 12.33
CA ARG A 18 9.00 -5.31 12.71
C ARG A 18 9.94 -5.47 11.51
N LYS A 19 9.38 -5.83 10.36
CA LYS A 19 10.17 -6.14 9.18
C LYS A 19 10.54 -4.89 8.39
N HIS A 20 9.64 -3.94 8.29
CA HIS A 20 9.79 -2.78 7.40
C HIS A 20 9.69 -1.44 8.11
N GLY A 21 9.30 -1.41 9.37
CA GLY A 21 9.14 -0.16 10.11
C GLY A 21 7.98 0.70 9.64
N VAL A 22 7.00 0.12 8.97
CA VAL A 22 5.84 0.85 8.46
C VAL A 22 4.58 0.36 9.16
N THR A 23 3.87 1.30 9.79
CA THR A 23 2.60 1.00 10.45
C THR A 23 1.47 0.98 9.45
N CYS A 24 0.37 0.36 9.83
CA CYS A 24 -0.83 0.35 9.00
C CYS A 24 -1.39 1.75 8.78
N GLU A 25 -1.33 2.60 9.82
CA GLU A 25 -1.80 3.98 9.71
C GLU A 25 -0.99 4.76 8.68
N GLU A 26 0.32 4.55 8.67
CA GLU A 26 1.16 5.20 7.66
C GLU A 26 0.86 4.66 6.27
N ALA A 27 0.64 3.36 6.15
CA ALA A 27 0.29 2.75 4.86
C ALA A 27 -1.02 3.31 4.31
N LYS A 28 -2.02 3.48 5.17
CA LYS A 28 -3.31 4.07 4.75
C LYS A 28 -3.14 5.48 4.19
N SER A 29 -2.21 6.25 4.75
CA SER A 29 -2.02 7.65 4.33
C SER A 29 -1.57 7.77 2.88
N VAL A 30 -0.98 6.73 2.32
CA VAL A 30 -0.57 6.71 0.92
C VAL A 30 -1.77 6.84 -0.02
N PHE A 31 -2.93 6.33 0.40
CA PHE A 31 -4.14 6.38 -0.41
C PHE A 31 -4.75 7.77 -0.51
N VAL A 32 -4.29 8.72 0.28
CA VAL A 32 -4.72 10.12 0.21
C VAL A 32 -3.77 10.96 -0.65
N ASP A 33 -2.63 10.41 -1.02
CA ASP A 33 -1.67 11.11 -1.89
C ASP A 33 -2.20 11.14 -3.32
N GLU A 34 -2.50 12.34 -3.81
CA GLU A 34 -3.05 12.53 -5.15
C GLU A 34 -2.06 12.16 -6.25
N ARG A 35 -0.78 12.11 -5.94
CA ARG A 35 0.26 11.75 -6.91
C ARG A 35 0.64 10.28 -6.85
N ALA A 36 0.02 9.54 -5.94
CA ALA A 36 0.32 8.12 -5.82
C ALA A 36 0.04 7.40 -7.14
N LYS A 37 0.93 6.50 -7.47
CA LYS A 37 0.84 5.73 -8.71
C LYS A 37 0.47 4.30 -8.41
N LEU A 38 -0.57 3.81 -9.05
CA LEU A 38 -0.99 2.42 -8.92
C LEU A 38 -0.30 1.60 -10.00
N ILE A 39 0.39 0.56 -9.59
CA ILE A 39 1.06 -0.35 -10.51
C ILE A 39 0.67 -1.79 -10.18
N ASP A 40 0.80 -2.67 -11.15
CA ASP A 40 0.58 -4.09 -10.92
C ASP A 40 1.73 -4.65 -10.08
N ASP A 41 1.40 -5.61 -9.20
CA ASP A 41 2.43 -6.29 -8.44
C ASP A 41 3.18 -7.26 -9.35
N PRO A 42 4.46 -7.02 -9.63
CA PRO A 42 5.21 -7.87 -10.53
C PRO A 42 5.48 -9.27 -10.00
N ASP A 43 5.37 -9.45 -8.69
CA ASP A 43 5.70 -10.72 -8.05
C ASP A 43 4.52 -11.67 -7.90
N HIS A 44 3.29 -11.18 -8.05
CA HIS A 44 2.08 -11.95 -7.78
C HIS A 44 0.99 -11.70 -8.80
N SER A 45 1.31 -11.96 -10.06
CA SER A 45 0.37 -11.67 -11.13
C SER A 45 -0.68 -12.77 -11.37
N ASP A 46 -0.51 -13.95 -10.78
CA ASP A 46 -1.27 -15.12 -11.25
C ASP A 46 -2.51 -15.47 -10.45
N ASP A 47 -2.54 -15.24 -9.15
CA ASP A 47 -3.58 -15.82 -8.30
C ASP A 47 -4.56 -14.83 -7.70
N GLU A 48 -4.19 -13.56 -7.55
CA GLU A 48 -5.04 -12.55 -6.98
C GLU A 48 -4.76 -11.22 -7.65
N ASP A 49 -5.79 -10.40 -7.74
CA ASP A 49 -5.63 -9.04 -8.25
C ASP A 49 -4.96 -8.20 -7.18
N ARG A 50 -3.65 -8.24 -7.15
CA ARG A 50 -2.84 -7.45 -6.23
C ARG A 50 -2.29 -6.25 -6.95
N PHE A 51 -2.30 -5.14 -6.24
CA PHE A 51 -1.82 -3.88 -6.76
C PHE A 51 -0.80 -3.29 -5.79
N VAL A 52 0.07 -2.47 -6.32
CA VAL A 52 1.05 -1.76 -5.51
C VAL A 52 0.83 -0.26 -5.71
N HIS A 53 0.61 0.44 -4.61
CA HIS A 53 0.52 1.90 -4.62
C HIS A 53 1.88 2.46 -4.24
N LEU A 54 2.47 3.24 -5.13
CA LEU A 54 3.69 3.98 -4.84
C LEU A 54 3.29 5.40 -4.49
N GLY A 55 3.44 5.79 -3.26
CA GLY A 55 2.99 7.10 -2.83
C GLY A 55 3.71 7.61 -1.60
N LEU A 56 3.51 8.89 -1.33
CA LEU A 56 4.09 9.58 -0.19
C LEU A 56 3.19 9.42 1.02
N SER A 57 3.77 8.98 2.13
CA SER A 57 3.02 8.79 3.37
C SER A 57 2.93 10.08 4.18
N SER A 58 2.13 10.02 5.24
CA SER A 58 2.01 11.13 6.20
C SER A 58 3.33 11.45 6.91
N ALA A 59 4.25 10.50 6.94
CA ALA A 59 5.59 10.70 7.50
C ALA A 59 6.59 11.17 6.44
N LEU A 60 6.11 11.55 5.26
CA LEU A 60 6.93 12.04 4.15
C LEU A 60 7.94 11.00 3.65
N ARG A 61 7.53 9.74 3.67
CA ARG A 61 8.33 8.65 3.11
C ARG A 61 7.60 8.08 1.90
N LEU A 62 8.36 7.75 0.86
CA LEU A 62 7.80 7.04 -0.29
C LEU A 62 7.66 5.57 0.06
N LEU A 63 6.43 5.09 0.01
CA LEU A 63 6.11 3.72 0.36
C LEU A 63 5.54 2.96 -0.83
N LEU A 64 5.79 1.66 -0.84
CA LEU A 64 5.07 0.73 -1.68
C LEU A 64 4.07 -0.01 -0.79
N VAL A 65 2.80 0.16 -1.09
CA VAL A 65 1.73 -0.49 -0.33
C VAL A 65 1.06 -1.53 -1.21
N CYS A 66 1.32 -2.79 -0.90
CA CYS A 66 0.70 -3.90 -1.60
C CYS A 66 -0.70 -4.14 -1.02
N HIS A 67 -1.69 -4.17 -1.89
CA HIS A 67 -3.08 -4.27 -1.46
C HIS A 67 -3.94 -4.94 -2.52
N CYS A 68 -5.15 -5.29 -2.13
CA CYS A 68 -6.18 -5.73 -3.07
C CYS A 68 -7.50 -5.06 -2.70
N TYR A 69 -8.44 -5.13 -3.63
CA TYR A 69 -9.77 -4.53 -3.42
C TYR A 69 -10.78 -5.64 -3.15
N ARG A 70 -11.74 -5.34 -2.27
CA ARG A 70 -12.84 -6.21 -1.93
C ARG A 70 -14.14 -5.44 -2.03
N ASP A 71 -15.25 -6.16 -2.05
CA ASP A 71 -16.60 -5.58 -2.10
C ASP A 71 -16.73 -4.56 -3.23
N GLU A 72 -16.36 -4.99 -4.43
CA GLU A 72 -16.46 -4.18 -5.65
C GLU A 72 -15.69 -2.87 -5.56
N GLY A 73 -14.57 -2.90 -4.82
CA GLY A 73 -13.67 -1.76 -4.72
C GLY A 73 -13.95 -0.82 -3.55
N SER A 74 -14.94 -1.13 -2.72
CA SER A 74 -15.25 -0.28 -1.56
C SER A 74 -14.34 -0.55 -0.37
N VAL A 75 -13.66 -1.69 -0.35
CA VAL A 75 -12.75 -2.06 0.74
C VAL A 75 -11.36 -2.30 0.18
N VAL A 76 -10.36 -1.68 0.80
CA VAL A 76 -8.96 -1.89 0.50
C VAL A 76 -8.38 -2.80 1.57
N ARG A 77 -7.89 -3.95 1.15
CA ARG A 77 -7.20 -4.87 2.05
C ARG A 77 -5.70 -4.66 1.89
N ILE A 78 -5.06 -4.14 2.93
CA ILE A 78 -3.62 -3.92 2.93
C ILE A 78 -2.91 -5.24 3.23
N ILE A 79 -1.99 -5.61 2.35
CA ILE A 79 -1.24 -6.86 2.49
C ILE A 79 0.12 -6.59 3.11
N SER A 80 0.84 -5.59 2.60
CA SER A 80 2.13 -5.20 3.15
C SER A 80 2.49 -3.79 2.73
N ALA A 81 3.43 -3.20 3.44
CA ALA A 81 3.92 -1.86 3.12
C ALA A 81 5.41 -1.78 3.47
N ARG A 82 6.18 -1.17 2.59
CA ARG A 82 7.61 -0.97 2.81
C ARG A 82 8.07 0.31 2.17
N ASN A 83 9.24 0.76 2.54
CA ASN A 83 9.85 1.91 1.89
C ASN A 83 10.21 1.56 0.44
N ALA A 84 9.98 2.51 -0.46
CA ALA A 84 10.40 2.36 -1.85
C ALA A 84 11.93 2.37 -1.92
N THR A 85 12.46 1.56 -2.81
CA THR A 85 13.89 1.61 -3.09
C THR A 85 14.20 2.86 -3.91
N ARG A 86 15.49 3.18 -4.02
CA ARG A 86 15.92 4.30 -4.84
C ARG A 86 15.46 4.15 -6.29
N HIS A 87 15.54 2.95 -6.82
CA HIS A 87 15.10 2.67 -8.18
C HIS A 87 13.59 2.86 -8.32
N GLU A 88 12.84 2.34 -7.36
CA GLU A 88 11.38 2.45 -7.37
C GLU A 88 10.91 3.89 -7.23
N SER A 89 11.62 4.70 -6.46
CA SER A 89 11.24 6.09 -6.24
C SER A 89 11.25 6.91 -7.53
N LYS A 90 11.96 6.47 -8.55
CA LYS A 90 12.01 7.16 -9.84
C LYS A 90 10.66 7.15 -10.56
N PHE A 91 9.78 6.23 -10.22
CA PHE A 91 8.47 6.13 -10.84
C PHE A 91 7.44 7.04 -10.20
N TYR A 92 7.78 7.66 -9.08
CA TYR A 92 6.89 8.61 -8.44
C TYR A 92 6.97 9.95 -9.16
N PRO A 93 5.81 10.52 -9.57
CA PRO A 93 5.78 11.78 -10.34
C PRO A 93 6.20 13.03 -9.57
#